data_9189d44e89f3926824bf535135a0627d
#
_entry.id   9189d44e89f3926824bf535135a0627d
#
_cell.length_a   1.000
_cell.length_b   1.000
_cell.length_c   1.000
_cell.angle_alpha   90.00
_cell.angle_beta   90.00
_cell.angle_gamma   90.00
#
_symmetry.space_group_name_H-M   'P 1'
#
loop_
_entity.id
_entity.type
_entity.pdbx_description
1 polymer ?
#
loop_
_entity_poly.entity_id
_entity_poly.type
_entity_poly.pdbx_seq_one_letter_code
_entity_poly.pdbx_strand_id
1 'polypeptide(L)'
;MNGKRYGRGLIAAFSALVAVVAIILAVFVISGDEADLSYRSVDFDARLQSNGDIRFTEHLDYQLKRREDGNGDTKPWKQLYLTFKLRNQDLTNITDISVTNASTGEEYTQTDPQLPSGISDGTWDSTYAGHWYIADTTAGSDSPQPFDPTTDGIDPNGSGEQKNIEIGWNIPATVNQSSLKFDVSMTFRNMATQHSDVTNLMWEMFPENNQV
;
A
#
# COMPACT_ATOMS: atom_id res chain seq x y z
N MET A 1 6.41 41.62 54.61
CA MET A 1 6.55 40.17 54.33
C MET A 1 6.30 39.96 52.83
N ASN A 2 7.40 39.64 52.10
CA ASN A 2 7.40 39.54 50.63
C ASN A 2 7.13 38.12 50.20
N GLY A 3 6.03 37.88 49.50
CA GLY A 3 5.73 36.64 48.83
C GLY A 3 6.06 36.72 47.33
N LYS A 4 7.20 36.21 46.92
CA LYS A 4 7.57 36.03 45.51
C LYS A 4 6.79 34.89 44.91
N ARG A 5 5.89 35.19 43.92
CA ARG A 5 5.27 34.20 43.06
C ARG A 5 6.21 33.86 41.91
N TYR A 6 6.77 32.66 41.92
CA TYR A 6 7.48 32.07 40.77
C TYR A 6 6.46 31.59 39.75
N GLY A 7 6.38 32.27 38.62
CA GLY A 7 5.70 31.77 37.45
C GLY A 7 6.55 30.63 36.82
N ARG A 8 6.08 29.41 36.92
CA ARG A 8 6.62 28.28 36.16
C ARG A 8 5.99 28.32 34.78
N GLY A 9 6.74 28.83 33.80
CA GLY A 9 6.43 28.60 32.40
C GLY A 9 6.68 27.12 32.09
N LEU A 10 5.63 26.39 31.81
CA LEU A 10 5.74 25.05 31.23
C LEU A 10 6.12 25.21 29.76
N ILE A 11 7.39 24.96 29.47
CA ILE A 11 7.84 24.70 28.10
C ILE A 11 7.39 23.27 27.81
N ALA A 12 6.28 23.14 27.07
CA ALA A 12 5.90 21.86 26.50
C ALA A 12 6.86 21.52 25.37
N ALA A 13 7.88 20.74 25.68
CA ALA A 13 8.70 20.11 24.66
C ALA A 13 7.87 19.04 23.97
N PHE A 14 7.41 19.30 22.75
CA PHE A 14 6.85 18.30 21.87
C PHE A 14 7.98 17.33 21.47
N SER A 15 8.09 16.25 22.23
CA SER A 15 8.90 15.10 21.81
C SER A 15 8.08 14.35 20.77
N ALA A 16 8.45 14.51 19.48
CA ALA A 16 7.94 13.66 18.43
C ALA A 16 8.35 12.22 18.76
N LEU A 17 7.39 11.41 19.21
CA LEU A 17 7.58 10.00 19.46
C LEU A 17 7.68 9.30 18.09
N VAL A 18 8.89 9.03 17.64
CA VAL A 18 9.14 8.15 16.50
C VAL A 18 8.92 6.72 16.99
N ALA A 19 7.71 6.23 16.85
CA ALA A 19 7.43 4.81 17.04
C ALA A 19 7.82 4.07 15.76
N VAL A 20 9.02 3.50 15.73
CA VAL A 20 9.38 2.46 14.76
C VAL A 20 8.74 1.17 15.28
N VAL A 21 7.63 0.79 14.69
CA VAL A 21 7.00 -0.52 14.97
C VAL A 21 7.52 -1.50 13.92
N ALA A 22 8.61 -2.18 14.21
CA ALA A 22 9.02 -3.36 13.47
C ALA A 22 8.17 -4.55 13.96
N ILE A 23 7.17 -4.95 13.19
CA ILE A 23 6.40 -6.17 13.44
C ILE A 23 6.98 -7.26 12.55
N ILE A 24 7.73 -8.18 13.14
CA ILE A 24 8.13 -9.43 12.48
C ILE A 24 6.93 -10.37 12.57
N LEU A 25 6.23 -10.58 11.47
CA LEU A 25 5.19 -11.59 11.37
C LEU A 25 5.81 -12.96 11.08
N ALA A 26 5.67 -13.87 12.05
CA ALA A 26 5.91 -15.27 11.82
C ALA A 26 4.81 -15.81 10.90
N VAL A 27 5.19 -16.29 9.71
CA VAL A 27 4.29 -16.98 8.78
C VAL A 27 3.85 -18.28 9.43
N PHE A 28 2.58 -18.40 9.76
CA PHE A 28 1.98 -19.67 10.14
C PHE A 28 1.78 -20.51 8.88
N VAL A 29 2.56 -21.56 8.74
CA VAL A 29 2.33 -22.59 7.73
C VAL A 29 1.11 -23.39 8.15
N ILE A 30 -0.05 -23.11 7.56
CA ILE A 30 -1.21 -23.98 7.60
C ILE A 30 -1.05 -24.92 6.40
N SER A 31 -0.96 -26.20 6.64
CA SER A 31 -0.91 -27.26 5.63
C SER A 31 -2.29 -27.42 4.96
N GLY A 32 -2.56 -26.57 3.99
CA GLY A 32 -3.50 -26.70 2.89
C GLY A 32 -2.71 -26.52 1.61
N ASP A 33 -3.26 -26.75 0.43
CA ASP A 33 -2.57 -26.53 -0.83
C ASP A 33 -1.90 -25.14 -0.79
N GLU A 34 -0.55 -25.15 -0.86
CA GLU A 34 0.22 -23.92 -0.71
C GLU A 34 -0.16 -22.95 -1.84
N ALA A 35 -0.57 -21.74 -1.47
CA ALA A 35 -0.93 -20.71 -2.43
C ALA A 35 0.18 -20.49 -3.47
N ASP A 36 -0.20 -20.26 -4.72
CA ASP A 36 0.74 -20.00 -5.82
C ASP A 36 1.52 -18.69 -5.62
N LEU A 37 0.96 -17.75 -4.87
CA LEU A 37 1.60 -16.51 -4.42
C LEU A 37 1.57 -16.47 -2.89
N SER A 38 2.70 -16.15 -2.28
CA SER A 38 2.80 -15.95 -0.84
C SER A 38 3.81 -14.86 -0.50
N TYR A 39 3.64 -14.23 0.67
CA TYR A 39 4.65 -13.34 1.23
C TYR A 39 5.70 -14.15 2.00
N ARG A 40 6.96 -13.88 1.75
CA ARG A 40 8.09 -14.35 2.57
C ARG A 40 8.30 -13.43 3.76
N SER A 41 8.18 -12.14 3.52
CA SER A 41 8.13 -11.11 4.56
C SER A 41 7.32 -9.92 4.08
N VAL A 42 6.72 -9.23 5.05
CA VAL A 42 6.11 -7.90 4.90
C VAL A 42 6.59 -7.07 6.08
N ASP A 43 7.37 -6.04 5.80
CA ASP A 43 7.85 -5.09 6.79
C ASP A 43 7.31 -3.70 6.48
N PHE A 44 7.15 -2.85 7.48
CA PHE A 44 6.55 -1.53 7.33
C PHE A 44 7.37 -0.45 7.99
N ASP A 45 7.58 0.63 7.26
CA ASP A 45 8.01 1.91 7.80
C ASP A 45 6.84 2.90 7.79
N ALA A 46 6.38 3.33 8.97
CA ALA A 46 5.27 4.29 9.10
C ALA A 46 5.71 5.51 9.92
N ARG A 47 5.41 6.70 9.40
CA ARG A 47 5.71 7.96 10.07
C ARG A 47 4.50 8.88 10.09
N LEU A 48 3.91 9.09 11.27
CA LEU A 48 2.85 10.08 11.47
C LEU A 48 3.41 11.50 11.29
N GLN A 49 2.73 12.29 10.51
CA GLN A 49 3.03 13.70 10.26
C GLN A 49 2.16 14.61 11.14
N SER A 50 2.60 15.85 11.32
CA SER A 50 1.90 16.84 12.18
C SER A 50 0.51 17.24 11.67
N ASN A 51 0.21 17.00 10.39
CA ASN A 51 -1.09 17.26 9.77
C ASN A 51 -2.06 16.06 9.82
N GLY A 52 -1.68 14.96 10.48
CA GLY A 52 -2.50 13.74 10.59
C GLY A 52 -2.30 12.73 9.45
N ASP A 53 -1.43 13.02 8.49
CA ASP A 53 -1.07 12.07 7.43
C ASP A 53 -0.06 11.04 7.92
N ILE A 54 0.00 9.90 7.26
CA ILE A 54 1.05 8.90 7.49
C ILE A 54 1.86 8.71 6.21
N ARG A 55 3.17 8.98 6.30
CA ARG A 55 4.10 8.50 5.29
C ARG A 55 4.41 7.03 5.57
N PHE A 56 4.21 6.20 4.55
CA PHE A 56 4.20 4.76 4.70
C PHE A 56 5.03 4.11 3.60
N THR A 57 5.80 3.09 3.96
CA THR A 57 6.51 2.24 2.99
C THR A 57 6.29 0.79 3.37
N GLU A 58 5.80 -0.01 2.45
CA GLU A 58 5.78 -1.47 2.54
C GLU A 58 7.00 -2.07 1.86
N HIS A 59 7.72 -2.91 2.59
CA HIS A 59 8.82 -3.73 2.10
C HIS A 59 8.32 -5.16 1.92
N LEU A 60 8.09 -5.55 0.69
CA LEU A 60 7.43 -6.79 0.31
C LEU A 60 8.45 -7.78 -0.25
N ASP A 61 8.45 -9.02 0.22
CA ASP A 61 9.20 -10.13 -0.39
C ASP A 61 8.21 -11.23 -0.77
N TYR A 62 7.95 -11.36 -2.06
CA TYR A 62 7.04 -12.35 -2.62
C TYR A 62 7.75 -13.65 -2.97
N GLN A 63 7.06 -14.77 -2.77
CA GLN A 63 7.34 -16.05 -3.43
C GLN A 63 6.25 -16.31 -4.47
N LEU A 64 6.65 -16.48 -5.72
CA LEU A 64 5.77 -16.84 -6.82
C LEU A 64 6.05 -18.29 -7.21
N LYS A 65 5.02 -19.14 -7.24
CA LYS A 65 5.09 -20.51 -7.73
C LYS A 65 4.49 -20.61 -9.12
N ARG A 66 4.87 -21.65 -9.84
CA ARG A 66 4.26 -21.97 -11.13
C ARG A 66 2.76 -22.18 -10.93
N ARG A 67 1.98 -21.51 -11.75
CA ARG A 67 0.53 -21.72 -11.87
C ARG A 67 0.14 -22.09 -13.29
N GLU A 68 -1.03 -22.71 -13.43
CA GLU A 68 -1.59 -23.14 -14.70
C GLU A 68 -2.95 -22.46 -14.93
N ASP A 69 -3.33 -22.29 -16.17
CA ASP A 69 -4.69 -21.86 -16.53
C ASP A 69 -5.65 -23.06 -16.52
N GLY A 70 -6.93 -22.82 -16.84
CA GLY A 70 -7.96 -23.87 -16.89
C GLY A 70 -7.73 -24.97 -17.94
N ASN A 71 -6.75 -24.82 -18.84
CA ASN A 71 -6.37 -25.78 -19.86
C ASN A 71 -5.10 -26.57 -19.48
N GLY A 72 -4.47 -26.22 -18.36
CA GLY A 72 -3.19 -26.80 -17.91
C GLY A 72 -1.96 -26.12 -18.52
N ASP A 73 -2.12 -25.02 -19.24
CA ASP A 73 -1.01 -24.25 -19.77
C ASP A 73 -0.39 -23.35 -18.69
N THR A 74 0.93 -23.21 -18.72
CA THR A 74 1.64 -22.34 -17.78
C THR A 74 1.17 -20.90 -17.92
N LYS A 75 0.69 -20.29 -16.80
CA LYS A 75 0.24 -18.91 -16.73
C LYS A 75 1.26 -18.06 -15.95
N PRO A 76 2.11 -17.26 -16.59
CA PRO A 76 3.08 -16.44 -15.88
C PRO A 76 2.41 -15.35 -15.02
N TRP A 77 3.08 -14.98 -13.95
CA TRP A 77 2.77 -13.79 -13.17
C TRP A 77 3.24 -12.56 -13.95
N LYS A 78 2.39 -11.58 -14.06
CA LYS A 78 2.63 -10.35 -14.83
C LYS A 78 2.36 -9.09 -14.02
N GLN A 79 1.53 -9.21 -12.96
CA GLN A 79 1.05 -8.06 -12.21
C GLN A 79 0.92 -8.44 -10.74
N LEU A 80 1.31 -7.52 -9.87
CA LEU A 80 1.10 -7.54 -8.43
C LEU A 80 0.35 -6.27 -8.02
N TYR A 81 -0.37 -6.31 -6.90
CA TYR A 81 -1.15 -5.16 -6.46
C TYR A 81 -1.39 -5.16 -4.95
N LEU A 82 -1.67 -3.98 -4.42
CA LEU A 82 -2.19 -3.72 -3.09
C LEU A 82 -3.56 -3.06 -3.22
N THR A 83 -4.47 -3.37 -2.30
CA THR A 83 -5.81 -2.78 -2.27
C THR A 83 -6.05 -2.00 -0.99
N PHE A 84 -6.69 -0.85 -1.12
CA PHE A 84 -7.02 0.04 -0.02
C PHE A 84 -8.49 0.47 -0.12
N LYS A 85 -9.07 0.78 1.03
CA LYS A 85 -10.42 1.31 1.09
C LYS A 85 -10.41 2.74 1.60
N LEU A 86 -10.77 3.70 0.74
CA LEU A 86 -10.99 5.07 1.16
C LEU A 86 -12.37 5.20 1.81
N ARG A 87 -12.45 5.97 2.89
CA ARG A 87 -13.68 6.26 3.64
C ARG A 87 -13.61 7.66 4.23
N ASN A 88 -14.77 8.30 4.40
CA ASN A 88 -14.85 9.51 5.22
C ASN A 88 -14.39 9.25 6.67
N GLN A 89 -13.76 10.26 7.26
CA GLN A 89 -13.27 10.22 8.65
C GLN A 89 -12.18 9.16 8.92
N ASP A 90 -11.57 8.63 7.85
CA ASP A 90 -10.56 7.60 7.88
C ASP A 90 -9.53 7.90 6.78
N LEU A 91 -8.98 6.88 6.12
CA LEU A 91 -8.15 7.07 4.93
C LEU A 91 -8.98 7.72 3.80
N THR A 92 -8.70 9.00 3.49
CA THR A 92 -9.47 9.73 2.47
C THR A 92 -8.79 9.82 1.13
N ASN A 93 -7.46 9.60 1.09
CA ASN A 93 -6.69 9.64 -0.14
C ASN A 93 -5.32 8.97 0.03
N ILE A 94 -4.71 8.58 -1.10
CA ILE A 94 -3.36 8.04 -1.17
C ILE A 94 -2.58 8.86 -2.19
N THR A 95 -1.46 9.43 -1.78
CA THR A 95 -0.61 10.31 -2.62
C THR A 95 0.86 9.93 -2.51
N ASP A 96 1.73 10.62 -3.25
CA ASP A 96 3.19 10.48 -3.19
C ASP A 96 3.64 9.02 -3.36
N ILE A 97 3.00 8.31 -4.30
CA ILE A 97 3.21 6.89 -4.53
C ILE A 97 4.49 6.68 -5.33
N SER A 98 5.28 5.70 -4.92
CA SER A 98 6.39 5.17 -5.71
C SER A 98 6.51 3.67 -5.52
N VAL A 99 6.92 2.97 -6.56
CA VAL A 99 7.16 1.53 -6.57
C VAL A 99 8.57 1.28 -7.06
N THR A 100 9.36 0.58 -6.25
CA THR A 100 10.76 0.25 -6.57
C THR A 100 10.96 -1.26 -6.47
N ASN A 101 11.56 -1.86 -7.47
CA ASN A 101 12.06 -3.22 -7.36
C ASN A 101 13.29 -3.22 -6.44
N ALA A 102 13.12 -3.62 -5.19
CA ALA A 102 14.16 -3.58 -4.17
C ALA A 102 15.32 -4.56 -4.43
N SER A 103 15.14 -5.54 -5.33
CA SER A 103 16.21 -6.47 -5.73
C SER A 103 17.17 -5.84 -6.75
N THR A 104 16.69 -4.94 -7.61
CA THR A 104 17.48 -4.31 -8.69
C THR A 104 17.75 -2.82 -8.44
N GLY A 105 16.96 -2.16 -7.57
CA GLY A 105 16.97 -0.71 -7.39
C GLY A 105 16.23 0.05 -8.50
N GLU A 106 15.52 -0.63 -9.39
CA GLU A 106 14.75 -0.03 -10.48
C GLU A 106 13.48 0.62 -9.94
N GLU A 107 13.33 1.92 -10.19
CA GLU A 107 12.11 2.67 -9.91
C GLU A 107 11.14 2.54 -11.08
N TYR A 108 9.91 2.10 -10.80
CA TYR A 108 8.86 1.93 -11.79
C TYR A 108 8.20 3.27 -12.12
N THR A 109 7.81 3.46 -13.38
CA THR A 109 7.14 4.69 -13.84
C THR A 109 5.62 4.55 -13.81
N GLN A 110 4.93 5.65 -13.48
CA GLN A 110 3.47 5.66 -13.44
C GLN A 110 2.86 5.59 -14.84
N THR A 111 1.78 4.83 -14.99
CA THR A 111 0.94 4.75 -16.18
C THR A 111 -0.54 4.66 -15.78
N ASP A 112 -1.45 4.76 -16.73
CA ASP A 112 -2.84 4.41 -16.52
C ASP A 112 -3.02 2.90 -16.31
N PRO A 113 -4.05 2.45 -15.57
CA PRO A 113 -4.35 1.05 -15.42
C PRO A 113 -4.64 0.41 -16.78
N GLN A 114 -4.00 -0.72 -17.07
CA GLN A 114 -4.14 -1.45 -18.34
C GLN A 114 -4.30 -2.93 -18.07
N LEU A 115 -5.28 -3.54 -18.72
CA LEU A 115 -5.56 -4.98 -18.68
C LEU A 115 -5.43 -5.58 -20.09
N PRO A 116 -4.26 -5.55 -20.71
CA PRO A 116 -4.10 -6.10 -22.05
C PRO A 116 -4.28 -7.62 -22.04
N SER A 117 -5.04 -8.15 -22.98
CA SER A 117 -5.26 -9.58 -23.15
C SER A 117 -4.69 -10.09 -24.46
N GLY A 118 -4.30 -11.37 -24.49
CA GLY A 118 -3.84 -12.04 -25.70
C GLY A 118 -2.48 -11.58 -26.23
N ILE A 119 -1.67 -10.87 -25.44
CA ILE A 119 -0.31 -10.46 -25.82
C ILE A 119 0.74 -11.45 -25.36
N SER A 120 1.82 -11.59 -26.15
CA SER A 120 2.93 -12.46 -25.79
C SER A 120 3.71 -11.94 -24.57
N ASP A 121 4.42 -12.83 -23.88
CA ASP A 121 5.27 -12.45 -22.74
C ASP A 121 6.35 -11.44 -23.14
N GLY A 122 6.98 -11.61 -24.32
CA GLY A 122 7.97 -10.66 -24.81
C GLY A 122 7.40 -9.26 -25.10
N THR A 123 6.15 -9.16 -25.58
CA THR A 123 5.47 -7.87 -25.74
C THR A 123 5.12 -7.28 -24.37
N TRP A 124 4.69 -8.12 -23.43
CA TRP A 124 4.46 -7.68 -22.06
C TRP A 124 5.73 -7.08 -21.44
N ASP A 125 6.82 -7.82 -21.48
CA ASP A 125 8.10 -7.41 -20.88
C ASP A 125 8.66 -6.11 -21.48
N SER A 126 8.48 -5.90 -22.78
CA SER A 126 9.00 -4.72 -23.46
C SER A 126 8.12 -3.48 -23.37
N THR A 127 6.82 -3.65 -23.08
CA THR A 127 5.85 -2.54 -23.20
C THR A 127 5.18 -2.21 -21.88
N TYR A 128 4.95 -3.20 -21.02
CA TYR A 128 4.13 -3.04 -19.81
C TYR A 128 4.91 -3.24 -18.52
N ALA A 129 5.92 -4.10 -18.49
CA ALA A 129 6.74 -4.30 -17.31
C ALA A 129 7.48 -3.02 -16.90
N GLY A 130 7.79 -2.85 -15.63
CA GLY A 130 8.46 -1.65 -15.10
C GLY A 130 7.54 -0.44 -14.93
N HIS A 131 6.23 -0.64 -14.98
CA HIS A 131 5.23 0.42 -14.75
C HIS A 131 4.35 0.10 -13.55
N TRP A 132 3.89 1.15 -12.86
CA TRP A 132 2.88 1.05 -11.82
C TRP A 132 1.69 1.96 -12.13
N TYR A 133 0.54 1.70 -11.52
CA TYR A 133 -0.68 2.48 -11.67
C TYR A 133 -1.44 2.58 -10.34
N ILE A 134 -2.31 3.57 -10.25
CA ILE A 134 -3.35 3.66 -9.23
C ILE A 134 -4.72 3.67 -9.92
N ALA A 135 -5.67 2.92 -9.40
CA ALA A 135 -6.97 2.77 -10.01
C ALA A 135 -8.10 2.75 -8.97
N ASP A 136 -9.25 3.30 -9.36
CA ASP A 136 -10.53 3.08 -8.68
C ASP A 136 -11.15 1.76 -9.18
N THR A 137 -11.26 0.80 -8.28
CA THR A 137 -11.87 -0.53 -8.53
C THR A 137 -13.22 -0.69 -7.84
N THR A 138 -13.87 0.41 -7.45
CA THR A 138 -15.18 0.40 -6.76
C THR A 138 -16.26 -0.30 -7.58
N ALA A 139 -16.23 -0.16 -8.90
CA ALA A 139 -17.16 -0.82 -9.82
C ALA A 139 -16.83 -2.30 -10.09
N GLY A 140 -15.63 -2.75 -9.71
CA GLY A 140 -15.12 -4.11 -9.90
C GLY A 140 -13.67 -4.12 -10.37
N SER A 141 -12.91 -5.14 -9.96
CA SER A 141 -11.50 -5.32 -10.34
C SER A 141 -11.29 -5.59 -11.84
N ASP A 142 -12.30 -6.07 -12.53
CA ASP A 142 -12.23 -6.34 -13.97
C ASP A 142 -12.39 -5.07 -14.84
N SER A 143 -12.66 -3.93 -14.21
CA SER A 143 -12.87 -2.65 -14.90
C SER A 143 -12.25 -1.49 -14.12
N PRO A 144 -10.93 -1.54 -13.86
CA PRO A 144 -10.23 -0.48 -13.13
C PRO A 144 -10.31 0.84 -13.89
N GLN A 145 -10.66 1.92 -13.19
CA GLN A 145 -10.69 3.26 -13.74
C GLN A 145 -9.46 4.04 -13.25
N PRO A 146 -8.86 4.90 -14.07
CA PRO A 146 -7.80 5.79 -13.59
C PRO A 146 -8.26 6.57 -12.36
N PHE A 147 -7.38 6.71 -11.39
CA PHE A 147 -7.60 7.51 -10.18
C PHE A 147 -6.55 8.61 -10.10
N ASP A 148 -6.99 9.86 -10.07
CA ASP A 148 -6.11 11.00 -9.86
C ASP A 148 -6.17 11.43 -8.39
N PRO A 149 -5.09 11.23 -7.60
CA PRO A 149 -5.07 11.65 -6.21
C PRO A 149 -5.31 13.15 -5.99
N THR A 150 -5.16 13.99 -7.02
CA THR A 150 -5.38 15.45 -6.89
C THR A 150 -6.86 15.83 -6.96
N THR A 151 -7.69 15.01 -7.57
CA THR A 151 -9.12 15.31 -7.82
C THR A 151 -10.09 14.26 -7.27
N ASP A 152 -9.68 13.01 -7.14
CA ASP A 152 -10.58 11.88 -6.92
C ASP A 152 -10.61 11.38 -5.47
N GLY A 153 -9.84 12.02 -4.58
CA GLY A 153 -9.89 11.75 -3.14
C GLY A 153 -11.29 11.97 -2.54
N ILE A 154 -11.58 11.34 -1.42
CA ILE A 154 -12.84 11.49 -0.69
C ILE A 154 -12.80 12.74 0.17
N ASP A 155 -13.89 13.52 0.20
CA ASP A 155 -14.04 14.65 1.13
C ASP A 155 -14.09 14.12 2.58
N PRO A 156 -13.13 14.50 3.44
CA PRO A 156 -13.11 14.05 4.84
C PRO A 156 -14.35 14.51 5.63
N ASN A 157 -15.02 15.59 5.20
CA ASN A 157 -16.23 16.11 5.82
C ASN A 157 -17.53 15.61 5.15
N GLY A 158 -17.40 14.83 4.08
CA GLY A 158 -18.52 14.19 3.41
C GLY A 158 -19.19 13.12 4.28
N SER A 159 -20.19 12.45 3.74
CA SER A 159 -20.87 11.37 4.43
C SER A 159 -21.16 10.18 3.51
N GLY A 160 -20.78 8.98 3.96
CA GLY A 160 -21.15 7.72 3.29
C GLY A 160 -20.39 7.39 2.01
N GLU A 161 -19.43 8.22 1.61
CA GLU A 161 -18.58 7.95 0.44
C GLU A 161 -17.49 6.94 0.79
N GLN A 162 -17.29 5.99 -0.10
CA GLN A 162 -16.17 5.04 -0.04
C GLN A 162 -15.72 4.67 -1.44
N LYS A 163 -14.41 4.41 -1.59
CA LYS A 163 -13.81 3.92 -2.83
C LYS A 163 -12.87 2.75 -2.54
N ASN A 164 -12.81 1.79 -3.43
CA ASN A 164 -11.78 0.76 -3.42
C ASN A 164 -10.67 1.20 -4.38
N ILE A 165 -9.47 1.30 -3.86
CA ILE A 165 -8.31 1.75 -4.62
C ILE A 165 -7.34 0.58 -4.75
N GLU A 166 -6.80 0.41 -5.94
CA GLU A 166 -5.74 -0.55 -6.25
C GLU A 166 -4.48 0.20 -6.67
N ILE A 167 -3.36 -0.12 -6.04
CA ILE A 167 -2.03 0.26 -6.51
C ILE A 167 -1.42 -1.01 -7.08
N GLY A 168 -1.30 -1.07 -8.41
CA GLY A 168 -0.77 -2.22 -9.11
C GLY A 168 0.54 -1.91 -9.81
N TRP A 169 1.37 -2.94 -10.01
CA TRP A 169 2.60 -2.82 -10.80
C TRP A 169 2.86 -4.06 -11.64
N ASN A 170 3.42 -3.80 -12.80
CA ASN A 170 3.67 -4.79 -13.82
C ASN A 170 5.09 -5.31 -13.73
N ILE A 171 5.23 -6.60 -13.41
CA ILE A 171 6.51 -7.29 -13.37
C ILE A 171 6.79 -7.95 -14.73
N PRO A 172 8.05 -8.22 -15.11
CA PRO A 172 8.34 -9.11 -16.22
C PRO A 172 7.64 -10.45 -16.07
N ALA A 173 7.20 -11.04 -17.19
CA ALA A 173 6.47 -12.30 -17.19
C ALA A 173 7.26 -13.40 -16.47
N THR A 174 6.81 -13.80 -15.30
CA THR A 174 7.55 -14.66 -14.36
C THR A 174 6.75 -15.92 -14.07
N VAL A 175 7.33 -17.10 -14.32
CA VAL A 175 6.69 -18.38 -14.04
C VAL A 175 6.89 -18.81 -12.60
N ASN A 176 8.09 -18.60 -12.07
CA ASN A 176 8.49 -19.02 -10.74
C ASN A 176 9.59 -18.12 -10.20
N GLN A 177 9.45 -17.62 -8.97
CA GLN A 177 10.43 -16.77 -8.31
C GLN A 177 10.43 -17.03 -6.81
N SER A 178 11.56 -17.41 -6.26
CA SER A 178 11.66 -17.74 -4.83
C SER A 178 11.70 -16.51 -3.92
N SER A 179 12.10 -15.36 -4.44
CA SER A 179 12.11 -14.07 -3.74
C SER A 179 12.05 -12.95 -4.78
N LEU A 180 11.05 -12.12 -4.69
CA LEU A 180 10.84 -10.94 -5.53
C LEU A 180 10.46 -9.77 -4.63
N LYS A 181 11.36 -8.79 -4.53
CA LYS A 181 11.25 -7.72 -3.54
C LYS A 181 10.82 -6.40 -4.15
N PHE A 182 9.87 -5.76 -3.47
CA PHE A 182 9.40 -4.42 -3.81
C PHE A 182 9.32 -3.53 -2.58
N ASP A 183 9.66 -2.27 -2.75
CA ASP A 183 9.36 -1.17 -1.84
C ASP A 183 8.24 -0.33 -2.45
N VAL A 184 7.10 -0.26 -1.77
CA VAL A 184 5.94 0.54 -2.18
C VAL A 184 5.75 1.64 -1.16
N SER A 185 6.10 2.87 -1.54
CA SER A 185 5.96 4.05 -0.68
C SER A 185 4.76 4.87 -1.07
N MET A 186 4.09 5.46 -0.06
CA MET A 186 2.91 6.30 -0.27
C MET A 186 2.66 7.21 0.94
N THR A 187 1.77 8.17 0.77
CA THR A 187 1.26 9.00 1.86
C THR A 187 -0.24 8.77 2.00
N PHE A 188 -0.64 8.23 3.14
CA PHE A 188 -2.04 8.10 3.53
C PHE A 188 -2.53 9.42 4.12
N ARG A 189 -3.59 9.99 3.54
CA ARG A 189 -4.15 11.27 3.95
C ARG A 189 -5.25 11.09 4.99
N ASN A 190 -5.22 12.00 5.97
CA ASN A 190 -6.26 12.13 6.99
C ASN A 190 -6.42 10.90 7.91
N MET A 191 -5.33 10.16 8.16
CA MET A 191 -5.33 8.94 8.99
C MET A 191 -5.49 9.21 10.48
N ALA A 192 -5.09 10.39 10.95
CA ALA A 192 -5.17 10.75 12.36
C ALA A 192 -6.02 11.97 12.59
N THR A 193 -6.93 11.88 13.57
CA THR A 193 -7.75 13.01 14.04
C THR A 193 -7.11 13.65 15.27
N GLN A 194 -6.79 14.94 15.19
CA GLN A 194 -6.28 15.69 16.31
C GLN A 194 -7.42 16.32 17.12
N HIS A 195 -7.46 16.02 18.40
CA HIS A 195 -8.29 16.68 19.40
C HIS A 195 -7.45 17.68 20.23
N SER A 196 -8.09 18.45 21.10
CA SER A 196 -7.40 19.47 21.90
C SER A 196 -6.35 18.91 22.87
N ASP A 197 -6.47 17.66 23.26
CA ASP A 197 -5.65 16.97 24.28
C ASP A 197 -5.03 15.67 23.80
N VAL A 198 -5.56 15.05 22.74
CA VAL A 198 -5.10 13.75 22.20
C VAL A 198 -5.14 13.74 20.68
N THR A 199 -4.35 12.85 20.09
CA THR A 199 -4.46 12.47 18.67
C THR A 199 -4.95 11.03 18.61
N ASN A 200 -6.02 10.79 17.86
CA ASN A 200 -6.55 9.45 17.62
C ASN A 200 -6.10 8.97 16.24
N LEU A 201 -5.51 7.79 16.20
CA LEU A 201 -5.17 7.04 14.99
C LEU A 201 -5.77 5.64 15.12
N MET A 202 -6.67 5.28 14.21
CA MET A 202 -7.19 3.93 14.10
C MET A 202 -6.87 3.42 12.70
N TRP A 203 -6.08 2.37 12.61
CA TRP A 203 -5.68 1.78 11.33
C TRP A 203 -5.59 0.27 11.44
N GLU A 204 -6.29 -0.41 10.54
CA GLU A 204 -6.21 -1.84 10.35
C GLU A 204 -5.22 -2.12 9.22
N MET A 205 -4.01 -2.53 9.61
CA MET A 205 -2.92 -2.80 8.65
C MET A 205 -3.16 -4.06 7.81
N PHE A 206 -3.89 -5.03 8.36
CA PHE A 206 -4.22 -6.29 7.72
C PHE A 206 -5.72 -6.54 7.86
N PRO A 207 -6.55 -6.22 6.84
CA PRO A 207 -7.96 -6.57 6.88
C PRO A 207 -8.12 -8.10 6.95
N GLU A 208 -9.08 -8.59 7.74
CA GLU A 208 -9.33 -10.02 8.00
C GLU A 208 -9.49 -10.88 6.73
N ASN A 209 -9.72 -10.26 5.58
CA ASN A 209 -9.94 -10.91 4.29
C ASN A 209 -8.76 -10.80 3.31
N ASN A 210 -7.58 -10.37 3.75
CA ASN A 210 -6.37 -10.51 2.93
C ASN A 210 -5.97 -11.99 2.86
N GLN A 211 -6.81 -12.78 2.21
CA GLN A 211 -6.43 -14.11 1.72
C GLN A 211 -5.64 -13.90 0.44
N VAL A 212 -4.34 -14.05 0.57
CA VAL A 212 -3.44 -14.27 -0.57
C VAL A 212 -3.53 -15.74 -0.98
#